data_00a2e7f5032db9a3bfda44fe39ad58f8
#
_entry.id   00a2e7f5032db9a3bfda44fe39ad58f8
#
_cell.length_a   1.000
_cell.length_b   1.000
_cell.length_c   1.000
_cell.angle_alpha   90.00
_cell.angle_beta   90.00
_cell.angle_gamma   90.00
#
_symmetry.space_group_name_H-M   'P 1'
#
loop_
_entity.id
_entity.type
_entity.pdbx_description
1 polymer ?
#
loop_
_entity_poly.entity_id
_entity_poly.type
_entity_poly.pdbx_seq_one_letter_code
_entity_poly.pdbx_strand_id
1 'polypeptide(L)'
;MCGRYALTTEMEALLPRLQGPLPEGWRQHYAPRPQVRPGEPVLLQRQEHGRLEVGLALWGLLPEWSRDPLERRRPINARSETVMEKASFRGPWRHRRALLPANGFYEWQSRTDQATGKTWKQPWLFRRRDGGVFWLGGLWDRWIGPDGSEVESCVVLTSRPNELLARVHDRMPVFIPDGLEEAWLEPADGPALRALEPLLEPWDPAAWEAVKLEAMPGETRIVPGAHPAAAPVLDSPSLQPPPTPPP
;
A
#
# COMPACT_ATOMS: atom_id res chain seq x y z
N MET A 1 4.90 2.31 -11.60
CA MET A 1 5.38 2.00 -10.22
C MET A 1 4.20 2.08 -9.30
N CYS A 2 3.92 1.02 -8.51
CA CYS A 2 2.82 1.01 -7.56
C CYS A 2 3.03 2.12 -6.52
N GLY A 3 2.37 3.24 -6.71
CA GLY A 3 2.46 4.43 -5.85
C GLY A 3 1.17 4.74 -5.11
N ARG A 4 0.15 3.89 -5.20
CA ARG A 4 -1.13 4.00 -4.49
C ARG A 4 -1.80 2.66 -4.35
N TYR A 5 -2.35 2.39 -3.17
CA TYR A 5 -3.23 1.25 -2.98
C TYR A 5 -4.42 1.62 -2.09
N ALA A 6 -5.40 0.72 -2.01
CA ALA A 6 -6.57 0.86 -1.16
C ALA A 6 -6.56 -0.21 -0.08
N LEU A 7 -6.96 0.16 1.13
CA LEU A 7 -7.31 -0.74 2.22
C LEU A 7 -8.65 -0.28 2.78
N THR A 8 -9.73 -0.79 2.18
CA THR A 8 -11.11 -0.36 2.47
C THR A 8 -11.91 -1.37 3.29
N THR A 9 -11.24 -2.43 3.75
CA THR A 9 -11.85 -3.43 4.62
C THR A 9 -12.06 -2.85 6.02
N GLU A 10 -13.24 -3.07 6.57
CA GLU A 10 -13.53 -2.70 7.95
C GLU A 10 -12.69 -3.52 8.94
N MET A 11 -12.49 -2.98 10.13
CA MET A 11 -11.62 -3.56 11.17
C MET A 11 -11.95 -5.03 11.45
N GLU A 12 -13.22 -5.32 11.68
CA GLU A 12 -13.69 -6.65 12.09
C GLU A 12 -13.44 -7.71 11.01
N ALA A 13 -13.51 -7.30 9.74
CA ALA A 13 -13.21 -8.18 8.61
C ALA A 13 -11.71 -8.28 8.31
N LEU A 14 -10.91 -7.29 8.73
CA LEU A 14 -9.45 -7.31 8.56
C LEU A 14 -8.76 -8.14 9.66
N LEU A 15 -9.25 -8.09 10.90
CA LEU A 15 -8.64 -8.76 12.05
C LEU A 15 -8.34 -10.25 11.83
N PRO A 16 -9.23 -11.07 11.25
CA PRO A 16 -8.95 -12.49 11.01
C PRO A 16 -7.80 -12.74 10.03
N ARG A 17 -7.41 -11.73 9.26
CA ARG A 17 -6.30 -11.80 8.31
C ARG A 17 -4.94 -11.46 8.96
N LEU A 18 -4.96 -10.80 10.12
CA LEU A 18 -3.77 -10.34 10.81
C LEU A 18 -3.35 -11.36 11.87
N GLN A 19 -2.06 -11.61 11.97
CA GLN A 19 -1.48 -12.55 12.93
C GLN A 19 -0.50 -11.81 13.84
N GLY A 20 -0.65 -12.01 15.15
CA GLY A 20 0.17 -11.38 16.17
C GLY A 20 -0.49 -10.19 16.85
N PRO A 21 0.19 -9.59 17.85
CA PRO A 21 -0.32 -8.44 18.57
C PRO A 21 -0.44 -7.22 17.66
N LEU A 22 -1.51 -6.46 17.86
CA LEU A 22 -1.75 -5.18 17.17
C LEU A 22 -1.03 -4.05 17.91
N PRO A 23 -0.60 -2.99 17.21
CA PRO A 23 -0.10 -1.79 17.87
C PRO A 23 -1.11 -1.22 18.86
N GLU A 24 -0.63 -0.68 19.98
CA GLU A 24 -1.48 -0.07 21.00
C GLU A 24 -2.33 1.06 20.39
N GLY A 25 -3.60 1.12 20.75
CA GLY A 25 -4.54 2.12 20.27
C GLY A 25 -4.95 1.97 18.80
N TRP A 26 -4.34 1.06 18.04
CA TRP A 26 -4.61 0.96 16.61
C TRP A 26 -6.10 0.69 16.31
N ARG A 27 -6.77 -0.18 17.09
CA ARG A 27 -8.21 -0.46 16.91
C ARG A 27 -9.09 0.79 16.98
N GLN A 28 -8.69 1.78 17.78
CA GLN A 28 -9.45 3.01 17.99
C GLN A 28 -9.22 4.03 16.86
N HIS A 29 -8.10 3.93 16.16
CA HIS A 29 -7.67 4.90 15.15
C HIS A 29 -7.68 4.35 13.73
N TYR A 30 -7.96 3.06 13.57
CA TYR A 30 -8.10 2.49 12.23
C TYR A 30 -9.33 3.04 11.52
N ALA A 31 -9.14 3.44 10.29
CA ALA A 31 -10.21 3.76 9.36
C ALA A 31 -9.89 3.18 7.99
N PRO A 32 -10.88 2.66 7.26
CA PRO A 32 -10.73 2.27 5.88
C PRO A 32 -10.18 3.42 5.03
N ARG A 33 -9.20 3.13 4.19
CA ARG A 33 -8.51 4.12 3.37
C ARG A 33 -8.64 3.78 1.89
N PRO A 34 -9.47 4.54 1.15
CA PRO A 34 -9.60 4.34 -0.30
C PRO A 34 -8.31 4.69 -1.07
N GLN A 35 -7.45 5.50 -0.48
CA GLN A 35 -6.13 5.82 -0.99
C GLN A 35 -5.09 5.82 0.13
N VAL A 36 -4.10 4.94 0.01
CA VAL A 36 -2.87 4.93 0.81
C VAL A 36 -1.74 5.44 -0.07
N ARG A 37 -0.95 6.40 0.44
CA ARG A 37 0.07 7.15 -0.33
C ARG A 37 1.47 6.95 0.25
N PRO A 38 2.52 7.05 -0.57
CA PRO A 38 3.88 7.14 -0.06
C PRO A 38 4.07 8.29 0.94
N GLY A 39 4.90 8.04 1.95
CA GLY A 39 5.13 8.97 3.05
C GLY A 39 4.12 8.87 4.18
N GLU A 40 3.06 8.08 4.02
CA GLU A 40 2.08 7.82 5.07
C GLU A 40 2.44 6.55 5.87
N PRO A 41 2.03 6.46 7.15
CA PRO A 41 2.11 5.22 7.90
C PRO A 41 1.16 4.18 7.29
N VAL A 42 1.67 2.98 7.11
CA VAL A 42 0.93 1.84 6.55
C VAL A 42 0.98 0.65 7.50
N LEU A 43 -0.11 -0.09 7.52
CA LEU A 43 -0.19 -1.34 8.25
C LEU A 43 0.65 -2.39 7.55
N LEU A 44 1.42 -3.15 8.31
CA LEU A 44 2.14 -4.31 7.82
C LEU A 44 2.16 -5.44 8.86
N GLN A 45 2.22 -6.66 8.36
CA GLN A 45 2.52 -7.85 9.13
C GLN A 45 3.97 -8.26 8.85
N ARG A 46 4.69 -8.61 9.90
CA ARG A 46 6.09 -9.01 9.83
C ARG A 46 6.39 -10.12 10.83
N GLN A 47 7.56 -10.72 10.69
CA GLN A 47 8.14 -11.56 11.72
C GLN A 47 9.40 -10.87 12.28
N GLU A 48 9.44 -10.72 13.59
CA GLU A 48 10.59 -10.17 14.31
C GLU A 48 10.88 -11.03 15.55
N HIS A 49 12.15 -11.39 15.78
CA HIS A 49 12.58 -12.26 16.88
C HIS A 49 11.79 -13.59 16.97
N GLY A 50 11.43 -14.17 15.81
CA GLY A 50 10.65 -15.41 15.74
C GLY A 50 9.16 -15.27 16.07
N ARG A 51 8.64 -14.04 16.17
CA ARG A 51 7.23 -13.76 16.47
C ARG A 51 6.58 -12.98 15.35
N LEU A 52 5.34 -13.33 15.03
CA LEU A 52 4.53 -12.55 14.12
C LEU A 52 4.00 -11.30 14.84
N GLU A 53 4.11 -10.18 14.18
CA GLU A 53 3.70 -8.87 14.69
C GLU A 53 2.97 -8.09 13.61
N VAL A 54 2.02 -7.28 14.04
CA VAL A 54 1.38 -6.26 13.21
C VAL A 54 1.92 -4.91 13.63
N GLY A 55 2.46 -4.14 12.68
CA GLY A 55 3.09 -2.87 12.95
C GLY A 55 2.64 -1.78 11.98
N LEU A 56 3.12 -0.56 12.25
CA LEU A 56 3.00 0.58 11.35
C LEU A 56 4.40 0.98 10.89
N ALA A 57 4.56 1.20 9.58
CA ALA A 57 5.81 1.70 9.03
C ALA A 57 5.52 2.81 8.00
N LEU A 58 6.44 3.75 7.85
CA LEU A 58 6.33 4.78 6.80
C LEU A 58 6.58 4.15 5.43
N TRP A 59 5.68 4.36 4.49
CA TRP A 59 5.89 3.91 3.12
C TRP A 59 6.90 4.79 2.39
N GLY A 60 8.10 4.33 2.32
CA GLY A 60 9.30 4.98 1.80
C GLY A 60 10.50 4.55 2.63
N LEU A 61 11.26 3.56 2.14
CA LEU A 61 12.30 2.87 2.91
C LEU A 61 13.42 3.83 3.30
N LEU A 62 13.73 3.86 4.57
CA LEU A 62 14.92 4.46 5.16
C LEU A 62 15.81 3.31 5.65
N PRO A 63 16.89 2.96 4.93
CA PRO A 63 17.78 1.88 5.35
C PRO A 63 18.44 2.17 6.69
N GLU A 64 18.68 1.13 7.51
CA GLU A 64 19.33 1.26 8.83
C GLU A 64 20.68 2.00 8.80
N TRP A 65 21.42 1.89 7.68
CA TRP A 65 22.72 2.52 7.48
C TRP A 65 22.64 3.97 6.96
N SER A 66 21.44 4.52 6.71
CA SER A 66 21.30 5.90 6.22
C SER A 66 21.83 6.90 7.22
N ARG A 67 22.54 7.92 6.73
CA ARG A 67 23.09 9.00 7.55
C ARG A 67 22.13 10.17 7.73
N ASP A 68 21.19 10.31 6.81
CA ASP A 68 20.21 11.40 6.81
C ASP A 68 18.77 10.87 6.89
N PRO A 69 18.14 10.97 8.09
CA PRO A 69 16.75 10.56 8.27
C PRO A 69 15.75 11.47 7.54
N LEU A 70 16.20 12.64 7.08
CA LEU A 70 15.38 13.59 6.33
C LEU A 70 15.54 13.45 4.81
N GLU A 71 16.26 12.43 4.36
CA GLU A 71 16.42 12.17 2.92
C GLU A 71 15.06 12.08 2.22
N ARG A 72 14.83 13.00 1.30
CA ARG A 72 13.53 13.15 0.62
C ARG A 72 13.26 12.09 -0.43
N ARG A 73 14.30 11.40 -0.91
CA ARG A 73 14.18 10.40 -1.99
C ARG A 73 14.21 8.96 -1.44
N ARG A 74 13.25 8.66 -0.58
CA ARG A 74 13.09 7.29 -0.08
C ARG A 74 12.45 6.42 -1.17
N PRO A 75 13.01 5.26 -1.49
CA PRO A 75 12.40 4.34 -2.43
C PRO A 75 11.07 3.81 -1.87
N ILE A 76 10.01 3.94 -2.64
CA ILE A 76 8.68 3.41 -2.31
C ILE A 76 8.45 2.02 -2.87
N ASN A 77 9.28 1.62 -3.85
CA ASN A 77 9.25 0.30 -4.47
C ASN A 77 10.66 -0.29 -4.60
N ALA A 78 10.76 -1.60 -4.43
CA ALA A 78 11.95 -2.38 -4.75
C ALA A 78 11.65 -3.32 -5.91
N ARG A 79 12.49 -3.33 -6.93
CA ARG A 79 12.34 -4.23 -8.07
C ARG A 79 12.80 -5.63 -7.70
N SER A 80 11.97 -6.63 -7.96
CA SER A 80 12.29 -8.04 -7.71
C SER A 80 13.59 -8.49 -8.40
N GLU A 81 13.85 -7.98 -9.60
CA GLU A 81 15.02 -8.33 -10.40
C GLU A 81 16.35 -7.88 -9.78
N THR A 82 16.33 -6.92 -8.88
CA THR A 82 17.56 -6.33 -8.28
C THR A 82 17.53 -6.30 -6.75
N VAL A 83 16.50 -6.88 -6.14
CA VAL A 83 16.30 -6.85 -4.67
C VAL A 83 17.45 -7.51 -3.92
N MET A 84 18.04 -8.56 -4.48
CA MET A 84 19.13 -9.33 -3.89
C MET A 84 20.49 -8.61 -3.99
N GLU A 85 20.61 -7.64 -4.90
CA GLU A 85 21.88 -6.99 -5.22
C GLU A 85 22.04 -5.64 -4.53
N LYS A 86 20.94 -4.86 -4.48
CA LYS A 86 20.98 -3.49 -3.97
C LYS A 86 21.18 -3.45 -2.47
N ALA A 87 22.16 -2.64 -2.03
CA ALA A 87 22.52 -2.49 -0.62
C ALA A 87 21.35 -2.17 0.30
N SER A 88 20.40 -1.34 -0.16
CA SER A 88 19.20 -0.97 0.61
C SER A 88 18.19 -2.11 0.78
N PHE A 89 18.24 -3.14 -0.06
CA PHE A 89 17.20 -4.17 -0.08
C PHE A 89 17.70 -5.57 0.27
N ARG A 90 18.99 -5.89 0.01
CA ARG A 90 19.54 -7.26 0.20
C ARG A 90 19.45 -7.77 1.64
N GLY A 91 19.63 -6.89 2.64
CA GLY A 91 19.46 -7.24 4.04
C GLY A 91 18.01 -7.48 4.40
N PRO A 92 17.13 -6.48 4.16
CA PRO A 92 15.68 -6.64 4.32
C PRO A 92 15.09 -7.82 3.53
N TRP A 93 15.57 -8.13 2.33
CA TRP A 93 15.14 -9.29 1.56
C TRP A 93 15.39 -10.62 2.28
N ARG A 94 16.47 -10.73 3.02
CA ARG A 94 16.79 -11.93 3.80
C ARG A 94 16.01 -12.03 5.11
N HIS A 95 15.87 -10.91 5.82
CA HIS A 95 15.51 -10.94 7.25
C HIS A 95 14.31 -10.09 7.62
N ARG A 96 13.85 -9.19 6.75
CA ARG A 96 12.83 -8.18 7.06
C ARG A 96 11.79 -8.07 5.95
N ARG A 97 11.24 -9.22 5.55
CA ARG A 97 10.11 -9.24 4.63
C ARG A 97 8.84 -8.86 5.39
N ALA A 98 7.90 -8.26 4.67
CA ALA A 98 6.64 -7.80 5.22
C ALA A 98 5.48 -8.11 4.26
N LEU A 99 4.28 -8.12 4.82
CA LEU A 99 3.01 -8.23 4.12
C LEU A 99 2.19 -6.97 4.39
N LEU A 100 1.80 -6.26 3.34
CA LEU A 100 0.92 -5.11 3.45
C LEU A 100 -0.48 -5.50 2.97
N PRO A 101 -1.52 -5.38 3.81
CA PRO A 101 -2.88 -5.71 3.39
C PRO A 101 -3.43 -4.65 2.44
N ALA A 102 -4.13 -5.09 1.40
CA ALA A 102 -4.75 -4.23 0.41
C ALA A 102 -6.04 -4.86 -0.14
N ASN A 103 -6.96 -4.02 -0.62
CA ASN A 103 -8.15 -4.43 -1.39
C ASN A 103 -8.00 -4.13 -2.88
N GLY A 104 -7.04 -3.28 -3.24
CA GLY A 104 -6.75 -2.89 -4.59
C GLY A 104 -5.54 -2.00 -4.67
N PHE A 105 -5.01 -1.81 -5.86
CA PHE A 105 -3.95 -0.85 -6.12
C PHE A 105 -4.24 -0.07 -7.40
N TYR A 106 -3.64 1.10 -7.52
CA TYR A 106 -3.88 2.00 -8.62
C TYR A 106 -2.66 2.13 -9.50
N GLU A 107 -2.91 2.15 -10.82
CA GLU A 107 -1.90 2.50 -11.83
C GLU A 107 -2.49 3.45 -12.89
N TRP A 108 -1.62 4.18 -13.56
CA TRP A 108 -2.00 5.23 -14.50
C TRP A 108 -1.52 4.92 -15.90
N GLN A 109 -2.45 4.74 -16.81
CA GLN A 109 -2.16 4.62 -18.23
C GLN A 109 -1.91 6.01 -18.83
N SER A 110 -0.75 6.19 -19.47
CA SER A 110 -0.52 7.38 -20.28
C SER A 110 -1.38 7.32 -21.55
N ARG A 111 -2.16 8.35 -21.78
CA ARG A 111 -3.00 8.51 -22.98
C ARG A 111 -2.62 9.78 -23.69
N THR A 112 -2.69 9.76 -25.02
CA THR A 112 -2.44 10.94 -25.88
C THR A 112 -3.62 11.11 -26.80
N ASP A 113 -4.18 12.31 -26.82
CA ASP A 113 -5.17 12.72 -27.81
C ASP A 113 -4.46 12.93 -29.15
N GLN A 114 -4.85 12.18 -30.15
CA GLN A 114 -4.19 12.19 -31.46
C GLN A 114 -4.44 13.49 -32.25
N ALA A 115 -5.56 14.18 -31.99
CA ALA A 115 -5.90 15.42 -32.68
C ALA A 115 -5.20 16.63 -32.07
N THR A 116 -5.05 16.66 -30.74
CA THR A 116 -4.49 17.81 -30.01
C THR A 116 -3.07 17.61 -29.51
N GLY A 117 -2.54 16.37 -29.53
CA GLY A 117 -1.26 15.99 -28.92
C GLY A 117 -1.25 16.04 -27.40
N LYS A 118 -2.38 16.37 -26.75
CA LYS A 118 -2.47 16.49 -25.29
C LYS A 118 -2.37 15.12 -24.62
N THR A 119 -1.50 15.02 -23.63
CA THR A 119 -1.34 13.82 -22.82
C THR A 119 -2.05 13.95 -21.48
N TRP A 120 -2.62 12.83 -20.98
CA TRP A 120 -3.18 12.72 -19.63
C TRP A 120 -2.92 11.35 -19.03
N LYS A 121 -3.11 11.24 -17.73
CA LYS A 121 -3.01 9.99 -16.98
C LYS A 121 -4.41 9.46 -16.67
N GLN A 122 -4.75 8.32 -17.26
CA GLN A 122 -5.99 7.61 -17.01
C GLN A 122 -5.79 6.66 -15.83
N PRO A 123 -6.47 6.87 -14.68
CA PRO A 123 -6.34 5.97 -13.53
C PRO A 123 -7.12 4.67 -13.75
N TRP A 124 -6.54 3.59 -13.22
CA TRP A 124 -7.11 2.25 -13.18
C TRP A 124 -6.98 1.68 -11.78
N LEU A 125 -8.03 0.99 -11.30
CA LEU A 125 -8.01 0.19 -10.09
C LEU A 125 -7.88 -1.29 -10.46
N PHE A 126 -6.89 -1.96 -9.89
CA PHE A 126 -6.72 -3.41 -9.96
C PHE A 126 -7.11 -4.02 -8.64
N ARG A 127 -8.01 -5.00 -8.65
CA ARG A 127 -8.50 -5.66 -7.46
C ARG A 127 -8.92 -7.11 -7.74
N ARG A 128 -9.05 -7.90 -6.69
CA ARG A 128 -9.64 -9.23 -6.79
C ARG A 128 -11.13 -9.11 -7.12
N ARG A 129 -11.65 -10.03 -7.93
CA ARG A 129 -13.10 -10.06 -8.30
C ARG A 129 -14.00 -10.34 -7.10
N ASP A 130 -13.51 -11.08 -6.10
CA ASP A 130 -14.22 -11.36 -4.85
C ASP A 130 -14.21 -10.18 -3.86
N GLY A 131 -13.49 -9.09 -4.17
CA GLY A 131 -13.34 -7.94 -3.30
C GLY A 131 -12.51 -8.19 -2.03
N GLY A 132 -11.93 -9.39 -1.90
CA GLY A 132 -11.18 -9.80 -0.71
C GLY A 132 -9.89 -9.03 -0.51
N VAL A 133 -9.42 -9.02 0.76
CA VAL A 133 -8.08 -8.53 1.11
C VAL A 133 -7.04 -9.47 0.55
N PHE A 134 -5.96 -8.92 0.03
CA PHE A 134 -4.77 -9.63 -0.42
C PHE A 134 -3.51 -9.00 0.15
N TRP A 135 -2.40 -9.72 0.02
CA TRP A 135 -1.12 -9.30 0.56
C TRP A 135 -0.18 -8.77 -0.53
N LEU A 136 0.23 -7.52 -0.39
CA LEU A 136 1.36 -7.00 -1.14
C LEU A 136 2.66 -7.44 -0.45
N GLY A 137 3.57 -8.05 -1.20
CA GLY A 137 4.90 -8.37 -0.72
C GLY A 137 5.72 -7.09 -0.53
N GLY A 138 6.31 -6.94 0.64
CA GLY A 138 7.12 -5.78 1.00
C GLY A 138 8.38 -6.16 1.74
N LEU A 139 9.21 -5.14 1.94
CA LEU A 139 10.37 -5.19 2.83
C LEU A 139 10.24 -4.04 3.82
N TRP A 140 10.78 -4.22 5.02
CA TRP A 140 10.83 -3.16 6.02
C TRP A 140 12.24 -3.01 6.58
N ASP A 141 12.51 -1.87 7.18
CA ASP A 141 13.75 -1.59 7.86
C ASP A 141 13.52 -0.66 9.04
N ARG A 142 14.42 -0.71 10.03
CA ARG A 142 14.42 0.15 11.21
C ARG A 142 15.70 0.96 11.22
N TRP A 143 15.56 2.26 11.09
CA TRP A 143 16.64 3.20 11.29
C TRP A 143 16.64 3.68 12.74
N ILE A 144 17.83 3.72 13.34
CA ILE A 144 18.02 4.21 14.73
C ILE A 144 18.95 5.42 14.68
N GLY A 145 18.44 6.56 15.18
CA GLY A 145 19.18 7.81 15.26
C GLY A 145 20.22 7.81 16.38
N PRO A 146 21.21 8.71 16.31
CA PRO A 146 22.21 8.88 17.38
C PRO A 146 21.61 9.29 18.73
N ASP A 147 20.42 9.86 18.71
CA ASP A 147 19.63 10.25 19.89
C ASP A 147 18.69 9.14 20.39
N GLY A 148 18.75 7.95 19.78
CA GLY A 148 17.87 6.82 20.11
C GLY A 148 16.49 6.90 19.45
N SER A 149 16.21 7.90 18.61
CA SER A 149 14.97 7.94 17.84
C SER A 149 14.92 6.78 16.84
N GLU A 150 13.73 6.19 16.65
CA GLU A 150 13.53 5.08 15.73
C GLU A 150 12.56 5.46 14.62
N VAL A 151 12.86 5.04 13.39
CA VAL A 151 11.97 5.17 12.23
C VAL A 151 11.82 3.82 11.58
N GLU A 152 10.64 3.24 11.68
CA GLU A 152 10.26 2.06 10.91
C GLU A 152 9.71 2.50 9.55
N SER A 153 10.22 1.88 8.50
CA SER A 153 9.87 2.21 7.13
C SER A 153 9.77 0.96 6.27
N CYS A 154 9.02 1.06 5.17
CA CYS A 154 8.80 -0.08 4.28
C CYS A 154 8.81 0.32 2.81
N VAL A 155 8.90 -0.70 1.97
CA VAL A 155 8.85 -0.59 0.52
C VAL A 155 8.01 -1.74 -0.03
N VAL A 156 7.24 -1.49 -1.10
CA VAL A 156 6.50 -2.53 -1.82
C VAL A 156 7.39 -3.14 -2.91
N LEU A 157 7.42 -4.47 -2.98
CA LEU A 157 8.10 -5.18 -4.05
C LEU A 157 7.31 -5.08 -5.35
N THR A 158 8.01 -4.94 -6.47
CA THR A 158 7.40 -4.88 -7.80
C THR A 158 8.12 -5.81 -8.77
N SER A 159 7.36 -6.44 -9.64
CA SER A 159 7.83 -7.30 -10.73
C SER A 159 7.44 -6.76 -12.11
N ARG A 160 7.79 -7.51 -13.15
CA ARG A 160 7.26 -7.30 -14.50
C ARG A 160 5.74 -7.47 -14.48
N PRO A 161 4.99 -6.78 -15.37
CA PRO A 161 3.55 -6.90 -15.41
C PRO A 161 3.11 -8.23 -16.02
N ASN A 162 1.97 -8.77 -15.55
CA ASN A 162 1.22 -9.77 -16.28
C ASN A 162 0.43 -9.13 -17.43
N GLU A 163 -0.28 -9.95 -18.23
CA GLU A 163 -1.05 -9.47 -19.39
C GLU A 163 -2.17 -8.47 -19.03
N LEU A 164 -2.73 -8.56 -17.84
CA LEU A 164 -3.76 -7.63 -17.38
C LEU A 164 -3.18 -6.23 -17.15
N LEU A 165 -2.04 -6.15 -16.44
CA LEU A 165 -1.39 -4.88 -16.11
C LEU A 165 -0.59 -4.31 -17.29
N ALA A 166 -0.01 -5.11 -18.15
CA ALA A 166 0.84 -4.66 -19.26
C ALA A 166 0.14 -3.66 -20.18
N ARG A 167 -1.19 -3.68 -20.23
CA ARG A 167 -2.02 -2.72 -20.98
C ARG A 167 -2.03 -1.31 -20.37
N VAL A 168 -1.62 -1.19 -19.11
CA VAL A 168 -1.72 0.06 -18.34
C VAL A 168 -0.35 0.54 -17.91
N HIS A 169 0.49 -0.36 -17.39
CA HIS A 169 1.78 -0.02 -16.81
C HIS A 169 2.81 -1.15 -17.01
N ASP A 170 4.10 -0.79 -16.96
CA ASP A 170 5.25 -1.69 -17.14
C ASP A 170 5.69 -2.42 -15.86
N ARG A 171 5.04 -2.15 -14.73
CA ARG A 171 5.34 -2.76 -13.42
C ARG A 171 4.05 -3.11 -12.69
N MET A 172 4.12 -4.14 -11.84
CA MET A 172 3.05 -4.52 -10.94
C MET A 172 3.60 -4.84 -9.55
N PRO A 173 2.80 -4.71 -8.48
CA PRO A 173 3.21 -5.14 -7.15
C PRO A 173 3.32 -6.67 -7.10
N VAL A 174 4.26 -7.15 -6.29
CA VAL A 174 4.35 -8.56 -5.91
C VAL A 174 3.17 -8.89 -5.00
N PHE A 175 2.45 -9.95 -5.33
CA PHE A 175 1.35 -10.49 -4.55
C PHE A 175 1.77 -11.78 -3.86
N ILE A 176 1.49 -11.91 -2.57
CA ILE A 176 1.75 -13.14 -1.82
C ILE A 176 0.44 -13.91 -1.67
N PRO A 177 0.36 -15.13 -2.24
CA PRO A 177 -0.84 -15.96 -2.17
C PRO A 177 -1.21 -16.33 -0.74
N ASP A 178 -2.51 -16.50 -0.49
CA ASP A 178 -3.03 -17.00 0.77
C ASP A 178 -2.42 -18.38 1.10
N GLY A 179 -1.99 -18.54 2.36
CA GLY A 179 -1.33 -19.76 2.85
C GLY A 179 0.20 -19.75 2.71
N LEU A 180 0.78 -18.74 2.09
CA LEU A 180 2.24 -18.55 1.98
C LEU A 180 2.78 -17.42 2.86
N GLU A 181 1.93 -16.83 3.70
CA GLU A 181 2.26 -15.69 4.54
C GLU A 181 3.42 -16.01 5.50
N GLU A 182 3.35 -17.14 6.19
CA GLU A 182 4.38 -17.56 7.15
C GLU A 182 5.71 -17.81 6.45
N ALA A 183 5.69 -18.60 5.36
CA ALA A 183 6.88 -18.89 4.57
C ALA A 183 7.52 -17.60 3.99
N TRP A 184 6.69 -16.62 3.63
CA TRP A 184 7.16 -15.31 3.17
C TRP A 184 7.84 -14.53 4.28
N LEU A 185 7.29 -14.53 5.48
CA LEU A 185 7.77 -13.71 6.60
C LEU A 185 8.98 -14.31 7.33
N GLU A 186 9.15 -15.62 7.29
CA GLU A 186 10.23 -16.31 7.98
C GLU A 186 11.61 -15.89 7.42
N PRO A 187 12.55 -15.38 8.24
CA PRO A 187 13.90 -15.06 7.80
C PRO A 187 14.56 -16.25 7.09
N ALA A 188 15.21 -15.99 5.97
CA ALA A 188 15.74 -17.06 5.14
C ALA A 188 17.08 -16.68 4.48
N ASP A 189 17.93 -17.69 4.29
CA ASP A 189 19.17 -17.60 3.57
C ASP A 189 19.35 -18.80 2.63
N GLY A 190 20.30 -18.68 1.69
CA GLY A 190 20.70 -19.78 0.82
C GLY A 190 19.56 -20.43 0.06
N PRO A 191 19.36 -21.77 0.16
CA PRO A 191 18.31 -22.48 -0.57
C PRO A 191 16.90 -22.06 -0.18
N ALA A 192 16.64 -21.80 1.13
CA ALA A 192 15.34 -21.38 1.61
C ALA A 192 14.95 -20.01 1.04
N LEU A 193 15.89 -19.08 0.93
CA LEU A 193 15.64 -17.77 0.32
C LEU A 193 15.34 -17.91 -1.18
N ARG A 194 16.08 -18.78 -1.89
CA ARG A 194 15.82 -19.06 -3.32
C ARG A 194 14.45 -19.68 -3.56
N ALA A 195 13.93 -20.46 -2.63
CA ALA A 195 12.58 -21.05 -2.73
C ALA A 195 11.46 -19.98 -2.76
N LEU A 196 11.74 -18.73 -2.35
CA LEU A 196 10.81 -17.61 -2.41
C LEU A 196 10.83 -16.86 -3.76
N GLU A 197 11.86 -17.09 -4.60
CA GLU A 197 11.99 -16.39 -5.89
C GLU A 197 10.77 -16.55 -6.82
N PRO A 198 10.11 -17.71 -6.89
CA PRO A 198 8.87 -17.85 -7.68
C PRO A 198 7.75 -16.90 -7.28
N LEU A 199 7.70 -16.45 -6.02
CA LEU A 199 6.72 -15.49 -5.53
C LEU A 199 6.98 -14.06 -6.06
N LEU A 200 8.15 -13.81 -6.62
CA LEU A 200 8.51 -12.53 -7.24
C LEU A 200 8.06 -12.44 -8.71
N GLU A 201 7.62 -13.55 -9.29
CA GLU A 201 7.14 -13.59 -10.66
C GLU A 201 5.71 -13.00 -10.79
N PRO A 202 5.29 -12.61 -12.01
CA PRO A 202 3.95 -12.14 -12.26
C PRO A 202 2.88 -13.17 -11.84
N TRP A 203 1.93 -12.74 -11.03
CA TRP A 203 0.82 -13.57 -10.58
C TRP A 203 -0.24 -13.80 -11.67
N ASP A 204 -1.02 -14.89 -11.55
CA ASP A 204 -2.12 -15.24 -12.46
C ASP A 204 -3.26 -14.19 -12.36
N PRO A 205 -3.62 -13.51 -13.45
CA PRO A 205 -4.67 -12.50 -13.45
C PRO A 205 -6.10 -13.04 -13.41
N ALA A 206 -6.33 -14.36 -13.48
CA ALA A 206 -7.68 -14.94 -13.66
C ALA A 206 -8.68 -14.50 -12.57
N ALA A 207 -8.23 -14.37 -11.31
CA ALA A 207 -9.06 -13.92 -10.20
C ALA A 207 -9.16 -12.39 -10.07
N TRP A 208 -8.58 -11.64 -11.00
CA TRP A 208 -8.44 -10.18 -10.91
C TRP A 208 -9.24 -9.45 -11.97
N GLU A 209 -9.50 -8.19 -11.71
CA GLU A 209 -10.09 -7.27 -12.70
C GLU A 209 -9.38 -5.92 -12.69
N ALA A 210 -9.41 -5.24 -13.82
CA ALA A 210 -8.96 -3.86 -14.00
C ALA A 210 -10.17 -2.97 -14.25
N VAL A 211 -10.41 -2.03 -13.35
CA VAL A 211 -11.54 -1.08 -13.42
C VAL A 211 -10.99 0.28 -13.82
N LYS A 212 -11.47 0.79 -14.96
CA LYS A 212 -11.16 2.14 -15.39
C LYS A 212 -11.89 3.14 -14.54
N LEU A 213 -11.18 4.12 -13.98
CA LEU A 213 -11.75 5.15 -13.12
C LEU A 213 -11.86 6.47 -13.89
N GLU A 214 -12.93 7.22 -13.64
CA GLU A 214 -13.04 8.60 -14.15
C GLU A 214 -12.16 9.57 -13.37
N ALA A 215 -12.06 9.39 -12.04
CA ALA A 215 -11.20 10.14 -11.13
C ALA A 215 -10.76 9.24 -9.99
N MET A 216 -9.72 9.64 -9.25
CA MET A 216 -9.31 8.95 -8.03
C MET A 216 -10.34 9.16 -6.91
N PRO A 217 -10.58 8.17 -6.04
CA PRO A 217 -11.46 8.33 -4.89
C PRO A 217 -11.06 9.54 -4.05
N GLY A 218 -12.04 10.42 -3.73
CA GLY A 218 -11.80 11.65 -2.97
C GLY A 218 -11.17 12.81 -3.75
N GLU A 219 -10.96 12.65 -5.06
CA GLU A 219 -10.55 13.74 -5.95
C GLU A 219 -11.75 14.21 -6.76
N THR A 220 -12.18 15.46 -6.57
CA THR A 220 -13.17 16.09 -7.45
C THR A 220 -12.51 16.41 -8.78
N ARG A 221 -13.03 15.89 -9.88
CA ARG A 221 -12.53 16.21 -11.22
C ARG A 221 -12.85 17.68 -11.52
N ILE A 222 -11.86 18.54 -11.48
CA ILE A 222 -12.00 19.90 -12.03
C ILE A 222 -12.05 19.75 -13.56
N VAL A 223 -13.23 19.79 -14.13
CA VAL A 223 -13.42 19.87 -15.58
C VAL A 223 -13.15 21.34 -15.96
N PRO A 224 -12.11 21.65 -16.74
CA PRO A 224 -11.89 23.02 -17.20
C PRO A 224 -13.11 23.49 -17.99
N GLY A 225 -13.78 24.54 -17.52
CA GLY A 225 -14.95 25.14 -18.18
C GLY A 225 -16.32 24.77 -17.59
N ALA A 226 -16.42 23.91 -16.61
CA ALA A 226 -17.67 23.73 -15.84
C ALA A 226 -17.70 24.72 -14.67
N HIS A 227 -18.61 25.67 -14.70
CA HIS A 227 -18.96 26.44 -13.50
C HIS A 227 -19.41 25.45 -12.42
N PRO A 228 -18.96 25.58 -11.16
CA PRO A 228 -19.45 24.73 -10.10
C PRO A 228 -20.95 24.98 -9.94
N ALA A 229 -21.76 23.98 -10.25
CA ALA A 229 -23.13 23.97 -9.78
C ALA A 229 -23.07 24.07 -8.25
N ALA A 230 -23.83 25.00 -7.67
CA ALA A 230 -23.88 25.25 -6.25
C ALA A 230 -24.09 23.92 -5.53
N ALA A 231 -23.19 23.62 -4.59
CA ALA A 231 -23.35 22.45 -3.73
C ALA A 231 -24.71 22.53 -3.02
N PRO A 232 -25.46 21.44 -2.91
CA PRO A 232 -26.69 21.44 -2.11
C PRO A 232 -26.30 21.84 -0.68
N VAL A 233 -26.94 22.92 -0.20
CA VAL A 233 -26.84 23.32 1.20
C VAL A 233 -27.46 22.18 2.01
N LEU A 234 -26.64 21.45 2.74
CA LEU A 234 -27.11 20.53 3.76
C LEU A 234 -27.74 21.40 4.85
N ASP A 235 -29.05 21.32 4.95
CA ASP A 235 -29.80 21.93 6.06
C ASP A 235 -29.20 21.43 7.38
N SER A 236 -28.62 22.35 8.11
CA SER A 236 -28.17 22.10 9.48
C SER A 236 -29.41 21.81 10.34
N PRO A 237 -29.44 20.74 11.13
CA PRO A 237 -30.54 20.53 12.06
C PRO A 237 -30.55 21.70 13.06
N SER A 238 -31.72 22.38 13.11
CA SER A 238 -31.99 23.46 14.05
C SER A 238 -31.81 22.95 15.48
N LEU A 239 -30.83 23.50 16.19
CA LEU A 239 -30.67 23.33 17.63
C LEU A 239 -31.90 23.95 18.33
N GLN A 240 -32.74 23.11 18.87
CA GLN A 240 -33.77 23.54 19.79
C GLN A 240 -33.11 24.01 21.12
N PRO A 241 -33.51 25.15 21.68
CA PRO A 241 -32.96 25.58 22.98
C PRO A 241 -33.44 24.62 24.10
N PRO A 242 -32.66 24.47 25.16
CA PRO A 242 -32.97 23.59 26.26
C PRO A 242 -34.24 24.08 27.00
N PRO A 243 -35.06 23.17 27.58
CA PRO A 243 -36.24 23.54 28.34
C PRO A 243 -35.86 24.29 29.61
N THR A 244 -36.65 25.35 29.91
CA THR A 244 -36.55 26.15 31.14
C THR A 244 -36.91 25.28 32.36
N PRO A 245 -36.20 25.39 33.50
CA PRO A 245 -36.55 24.66 34.71
C PRO A 245 -37.88 25.21 35.31
N PRO A 246 -38.69 24.35 35.97
CA PRO A 246 -39.93 24.75 36.60
C PRO A 246 -39.71 25.61 37.85
N PRO A 247 -40.74 26.33 38.27
CA PRO A 247 -40.65 27.34 39.35
C PRO A 247 -40.40 26.77 40.75
#